data_974c8ae20956b1e29640667e4c291a03
#
_entry.id   974c8ae20956b1e29640667e4c291a03
#
_cell.length_a   1.000
_cell.length_b   1.000
_cell.length_c   1.000
_cell.angle_alpha   90.00
_cell.angle_beta   90.00
_cell.angle_gamma   90.00
#
_symmetry.space_group_name_H-M   'P 1'
#
loop_
_entity.id
_entity.type
_entity.pdbx_description
1 polymer ?
#
loop_
_entity_poly.entity_id
_entity_poly.type
_entity_poly.pdbx_seq_one_letter_code
_entity_poly.pdbx_strand_id
1 'polypeptide(L)'
;MDLSTGKGRLEVCELHDDGTADGWRVALEEDFHLSFPMVFDWNGEVWMIPETGSDHSLRLYRCKTFPTQWELVQRFPTDEELCDTILLDRRAEALTLLCSETRPDNQLYVRYRRYTLRHAVQETAAVPLPAED
;
A
#
# COMPACT_ATOMS: atom_id res chain seq x y z
N MET A 1 -9.25 -3.91 -13.34
CA MET A 1 -9.58 -2.47 -13.46
C MET A 1 -10.96 -2.34 -14.06
N ASP A 2 -11.82 -1.61 -13.42
CA ASP A 2 -13.12 -1.25 -14.00
C ASP A 2 -12.92 -0.14 -15.02
N LEU A 3 -13.10 -0.47 -16.29
CA LEU A 3 -12.88 0.46 -17.41
C LEU A 3 -13.90 1.61 -17.44
N SER A 4 -15.05 1.45 -16.78
CA SER A 4 -16.09 2.49 -16.72
C SER A 4 -15.76 3.60 -15.71
N THR A 5 -15.04 3.28 -14.65
CA THR A 5 -14.70 4.21 -13.57
C THR A 5 -13.23 4.61 -13.54
N GLY A 6 -12.36 3.88 -14.26
CA GLY A 6 -10.90 4.04 -14.20
C GLY A 6 -10.29 3.62 -12.86
N LYS A 7 -11.09 3.03 -11.96
CA LYS A 7 -10.63 2.58 -10.63
C LYS A 7 -10.25 1.11 -10.66
N GLY A 8 -9.10 0.80 -10.04
CA GLY A 8 -8.71 -0.55 -9.71
C GLY A 8 -9.20 -0.93 -8.31
N ARG A 9 -9.50 -2.21 -8.14
CA ARG A 9 -9.71 -2.85 -6.84
C ARG A 9 -8.76 -4.03 -6.72
N LEU A 10 -8.53 -4.49 -5.52
CA LEU A 10 -7.69 -5.66 -5.28
C LEU A 10 -8.55 -6.92 -5.25
N GLU A 11 -8.12 -7.89 -6.02
CA GLU A 11 -8.74 -9.20 -6.06
C GLU A 11 -7.72 -10.28 -5.67
N VAL A 12 -8.20 -11.38 -5.16
CA VAL A 12 -7.42 -12.55 -4.80
C VAL A 12 -8.00 -13.79 -5.46
N CYS A 13 -7.12 -14.71 -5.83
CA CYS A 13 -7.48 -16.00 -6.39
C CYS A 13 -6.66 -17.12 -5.74
N GLU A 14 -7.08 -18.35 -5.96
CA GLU A 14 -6.27 -19.53 -5.68
C GLU A 14 -5.38 -19.81 -6.89
N LEU A 15 -4.08 -19.98 -6.62
CA LEU A 15 -3.11 -20.38 -7.61
C LEU A 15 -2.78 -21.87 -7.41
N HIS A 16 -2.97 -22.66 -8.45
CA HIS A 16 -2.70 -24.09 -8.45
C HIS A 16 -1.30 -24.41 -8.96
N ASP A 17 -0.77 -25.58 -8.58
CA ASP A 17 0.57 -26.02 -8.95
C ASP A 17 0.80 -26.15 -10.47
N ASP A 18 -0.28 -26.34 -11.24
CA ASP A 18 -0.24 -26.37 -12.71
C ASP A 18 -0.19 -24.96 -13.35
N GLY A 19 -0.18 -23.91 -12.54
CA GLY A 19 -0.16 -22.51 -13.01
C GLY A 19 -1.55 -21.92 -13.33
N THR A 20 -2.61 -22.68 -13.15
CA THR A 20 -3.99 -22.15 -13.31
C THR A 20 -4.42 -21.38 -12.08
N ALA A 21 -5.32 -20.41 -12.26
CA ALA A 21 -5.87 -19.59 -11.18
C ALA A 21 -7.40 -19.59 -11.29
N ASP A 22 -8.05 -19.75 -10.15
CA ASP A 22 -9.52 -19.69 -10.05
C ASP A 22 -9.98 -19.10 -8.70
N GLY A 23 -11.28 -19.10 -8.47
CA GLY A 23 -11.84 -18.63 -7.19
C GLY A 23 -11.62 -17.14 -6.95
N TRP A 24 -11.68 -16.31 -7.98
CA TRP A 24 -11.49 -14.87 -7.88
C TRP A 24 -12.51 -14.22 -6.96
N ARG A 25 -12.02 -13.46 -5.99
CA ARG A 25 -12.83 -12.73 -5.01
C ARG A 25 -12.26 -11.34 -4.78
N VAL A 26 -13.10 -10.37 -4.44
CA VAL A 26 -12.63 -9.05 -4.03
C VAL A 26 -11.93 -9.16 -2.67
N ALA A 27 -10.71 -8.69 -2.58
CA ALA A 27 -9.96 -8.58 -1.34
C ALA A 27 -10.14 -7.22 -0.68
N LEU A 28 -10.00 -6.14 -1.45
CA LEU A 28 -10.16 -4.78 -0.97
C LEU A 28 -10.69 -3.88 -2.09
N GLU A 29 -11.68 -3.07 -1.77
CA GLU A 29 -12.26 -2.05 -2.65
C GLU A 29 -12.47 -0.75 -1.88
N GLU A 30 -12.14 0.37 -2.53
CA GLU A 30 -12.32 1.71 -2.01
C GLU A 30 -12.99 2.58 -3.08
N ASP A 31 -13.36 3.80 -2.72
CA ASP A 31 -13.93 4.77 -3.66
C ASP A 31 -12.88 5.49 -4.53
N PHE A 32 -11.62 5.10 -4.39
CA PHE A 32 -10.48 5.54 -5.20
C PHE A 32 -9.70 4.33 -5.74
N HIS A 33 -8.77 4.59 -6.65
CA HIS A 33 -7.98 3.54 -7.29
C HIS A 33 -7.03 2.84 -6.31
N LEU A 34 -7.07 1.51 -6.32
CA LEU A 34 -6.13 0.63 -5.62
C LEU A 34 -5.33 -0.20 -6.63
N SER A 35 -4.04 -0.35 -6.39
CA SER A 35 -3.14 -1.22 -7.15
C SER A 35 -1.97 -1.67 -6.29
N PHE A 36 -1.10 -2.50 -6.84
CA PHE A 36 0.18 -2.91 -6.29
C PHE A 36 0.13 -3.24 -4.79
N PRO A 37 -0.61 -4.27 -4.37
CA PRO A 37 -0.75 -4.64 -2.98
C PRO A 37 0.55 -5.24 -2.44
N MET A 38 1.11 -4.61 -1.43
CA MET A 38 2.23 -5.16 -0.67
C MET A 38 1.70 -5.82 0.59
N VAL A 39 1.76 -7.15 0.65
CA VAL A 39 1.28 -7.96 1.78
C VAL A 39 2.49 -8.52 2.52
N PHE A 40 2.48 -8.40 3.83
CA PHE A 40 3.61 -8.81 4.68
C PHE A 40 3.15 -9.22 6.08
N ASP A 41 3.98 -10.04 6.74
CA ASP A 41 3.81 -10.37 8.16
C ASP A 41 4.48 -9.30 9.04
N TRP A 42 3.79 -8.89 10.06
CA TRP A 42 4.32 -7.95 11.05
C TRP A 42 3.66 -8.14 12.41
N ASN A 43 4.47 -8.30 13.45
CA ASN A 43 4.02 -8.54 14.82
C ASN A 43 2.99 -9.68 14.95
N GLY A 44 3.19 -10.78 14.21
CA GLY A 44 2.33 -11.96 14.26
C GLY A 44 0.99 -11.83 13.51
N GLU A 45 0.79 -10.75 12.80
CA GLU A 45 -0.41 -10.50 11.99
C GLU A 45 -0.04 -10.26 10.52
N VAL A 46 -1.01 -10.37 9.62
CA VAL A 46 -0.86 -10.07 8.19
C VAL A 46 -1.35 -8.66 7.92
N TRP A 47 -0.53 -7.90 7.22
CA TRP A 47 -0.76 -6.49 6.90
C TRP A 47 -0.65 -6.25 5.41
N MET A 48 -1.22 -5.15 4.95
CA MET A 48 -1.14 -4.72 3.57
C MET A 48 -0.96 -3.20 3.49
N ILE A 49 -0.07 -2.78 2.61
CA ILE A 49 0.03 -1.40 2.14
C ILE A 49 -0.16 -1.44 0.62
N PRO A 50 -1.36 -1.18 0.13
CA PRO A 50 -1.60 -1.04 -1.30
C PRO A 50 -1.12 0.33 -1.79
N GLU A 51 -0.99 0.49 -3.09
CA GLU A 51 -0.82 1.79 -3.70
C GLU A 51 -2.12 2.59 -3.61
N THR A 52 -2.06 3.71 -2.91
CA THR A 52 -3.19 4.61 -2.65
C THR A 52 -2.86 6.05 -3.04
N GLY A 53 -2.03 6.24 -4.08
CA GLY A 53 -1.56 7.54 -4.52
C GLY A 53 -2.69 8.50 -4.90
N SER A 54 -3.75 8.00 -5.54
CA SER A 54 -4.90 8.83 -5.91
C SER A 54 -5.69 9.38 -4.72
N ASP A 55 -5.55 8.80 -3.53
CA ASP A 55 -6.08 9.31 -2.27
C ASP A 55 -5.10 10.26 -1.54
N HIS A 56 -3.92 10.51 -2.10
CA HIS A 56 -2.84 11.28 -1.45
C HIS A 56 -2.54 10.76 -0.04
N SER A 57 -2.34 9.46 0.07
CA SER A 57 -2.06 8.79 1.34
C SER A 57 -1.23 7.53 1.17
N LEU A 58 -0.63 7.13 2.28
CA LEU A 58 -0.25 5.74 2.54
C LEU A 58 -1.27 5.16 3.52
N ARG A 59 -1.78 3.97 3.24
CA ARG A 59 -2.77 3.32 4.10
C ARG A 59 -2.26 1.97 4.58
N LEU A 60 -2.37 1.75 5.88
CA LEU A 60 -2.00 0.51 6.54
C LEU A 60 -3.26 -0.27 6.89
N TYR A 61 -3.42 -1.43 6.27
CA TYR A 61 -4.53 -2.35 6.51
C TYR A 61 -4.05 -3.58 7.27
N ARG A 62 -4.86 -4.03 8.20
CA ARG A 62 -4.66 -5.30 8.92
C ARG A 62 -5.64 -6.33 8.42
N CYS A 63 -5.18 -7.56 8.22
CA CYS A 63 -6.03 -8.68 7.86
C CYS A 63 -6.84 -9.15 9.07
N LYS A 64 -8.16 -9.18 8.93
CA LYS A 64 -9.07 -9.78 9.91
C LYS A 64 -9.36 -11.24 9.59
N THR A 65 -9.63 -11.53 8.34
CA THR A 65 -9.81 -12.89 7.82
C THR A 65 -9.11 -12.98 6.47
N PHE A 66 -8.05 -13.74 6.42
CA PHE A 66 -7.26 -13.91 5.19
C PHE A 66 -8.04 -14.75 4.17
N PRO A 67 -8.05 -14.39 2.91
CA PRO A 67 -7.38 -13.24 2.29
C PRO A 67 -8.34 -12.08 1.94
N THR A 68 -9.57 -12.06 2.40
CA THR A 68 -10.64 -11.18 1.87
C THR A 68 -11.17 -10.14 2.83
N GLN A 69 -10.81 -10.18 4.10
CA GLN A 69 -11.29 -9.20 5.08
C GLN A 69 -10.14 -8.40 5.65
N TRP A 70 -10.13 -7.12 5.31
CA TRP A 70 -9.11 -6.14 5.70
C TRP A 70 -9.76 -4.96 6.39
N GLU A 71 -9.10 -4.43 7.43
CA GLU A 71 -9.51 -3.19 8.08
C GLU A 71 -8.44 -2.12 7.94
N LEU A 72 -8.85 -0.90 7.66
CA LEU A 72 -7.97 0.26 7.70
C LEU A 72 -7.61 0.56 9.15
N VAL A 73 -6.32 0.43 9.49
CA VAL A 73 -5.81 0.75 10.82
C VAL A 73 -5.34 2.19 10.89
N GLN A 74 -4.66 2.65 9.85
CA GLN A 74 -4.12 4.00 9.83
C GLN A 74 -3.98 4.53 8.41
N ARG A 75 -4.30 5.82 8.26
CA ARG A 75 -4.10 6.61 7.04
C ARG A 75 -3.06 7.67 7.32
N PHE A 76 -2.03 7.71 6.49
CA PHE A 76 -0.97 8.71 6.54
C PHE A 76 -1.11 9.65 5.34
N PRO A 77 -1.56 10.90 5.52
CA PRO A 77 -1.68 11.86 4.43
C PRO A 77 -0.30 12.15 3.81
N THR A 78 -0.27 12.30 2.50
CA THR A 78 0.92 12.67 1.76
C THR A 78 0.62 13.87 0.86
N ASP A 79 1.62 14.73 0.64
CA ASP A 79 1.47 15.89 -0.26
C ASP A 79 1.50 15.44 -1.73
N GLU A 80 2.24 14.38 -2.02
CA GLU A 80 2.43 13.85 -3.38
C GLU A 80 1.64 12.53 -3.55
N GLU A 81 1.30 12.23 -4.80
CA GLU A 81 0.85 10.90 -5.15
C GLU A 81 2.03 9.93 -5.12
N LEU A 82 1.97 8.95 -4.24
CA LEU A 82 3.01 7.93 -4.08
C LEU A 82 2.62 6.64 -4.77
N CYS A 83 3.57 6.01 -5.43
CA CYS A 83 3.43 4.72 -6.08
C CYS A 83 4.63 3.81 -5.82
N ASP A 84 4.52 2.57 -6.26
CA ASP A 84 5.58 1.55 -6.18
C ASP A 84 6.17 1.40 -4.78
N THR A 85 5.32 1.30 -3.78
CA THR A 85 5.75 1.19 -2.38
C THR A 85 6.44 -0.15 -2.11
N ILE A 86 7.65 -0.09 -1.58
CA ILE A 86 8.46 -1.26 -1.20
C ILE A 86 8.78 -1.20 0.29
N LEU A 87 8.62 -2.32 0.97
CA LEU A 87 9.02 -2.47 2.37
C LEU A 87 10.54 -2.71 2.43
N LEU A 88 11.27 -1.80 3.06
CA LEU A 88 12.71 -1.91 3.27
C LEU A 88 13.06 -2.56 4.62
N ASP A 89 12.34 -2.21 5.67
CA ASP A 89 12.58 -2.71 7.02
C ASP A 89 11.29 -2.71 7.84
N ARG A 90 11.20 -3.66 8.75
CA ARG A 90 10.10 -3.75 9.71
C ARG A 90 10.64 -4.04 11.10
N ARG A 91 10.25 -3.19 12.03
CA ARG A 91 10.55 -3.32 13.46
C ARG A 91 9.25 -3.36 14.24
N ALA A 92 9.31 -3.67 15.53
CA ALA A 92 8.11 -3.81 16.36
C ALA A 92 7.15 -2.61 16.26
N GLU A 93 7.69 -1.38 16.16
CA GLU A 93 6.90 -0.14 16.18
C GLU A 93 7.01 0.69 14.92
N ALA A 94 7.75 0.25 13.91
CA ALA A 94 8.01 1.06 12.72
C ALA A 94 8.20 0.22 11.46
N LEU A 95 7.69 0.74 10.37
CA LEU A 95 7.91 0.25 9.01
C LEU A 95 8.69 1.29 8.22
N THR A 96 9.75 0.87 7.54
CA THR A 96 10.48 1.73 6.62
C THR A 96 10.14 1.36 5.20
N LEU A 97 9.64 2.32 4.44
CA LEU A 97 9.17 2.17 3.08
C LEU A 97 9.99 3.00 2.11
N LEU A 98 10.12 2.52 0.90
CA LEU A 98 10.59 3.29 -0.24
C LEU A 98 9.43 3.46 -1.22
N CYS A 99 9.14 4.71 -1.59
CA CYS A 99 8.07 5.04 -2.52
C CYS A 99 8.61 5.89 -3.66
N SER A 100 8.03 5.77 -4.85
CA SER A 100 8.24 6.74 -5.92
C SER A 100 7.17 7.83 -5.87
N GLU A 101 7.54 9.04 -6.28
CA GLU A 101 6.61 10.16 -6.42
C GLU A 101 6.19 10.33 -7.87
N THR A 102 4.87 10.39 -8.11
CA THR A 102 4.34 10.79 -9.40
C THR A 102 4.29 12.31 -9.47
N ARG A 103 5.01 12.90 -10.42
CA ARG A 103 4.97 14.34 -10.64
C ARG A 103 3.90 14.74 -11.65
N PRO A 104 3.20 15.87 -11.41
CA PRO A 104 2.15 16.34 -12.31
C PRO A 104 2.65 16.76 -13.70
N ASP A 105 3.94 17.01 -13.86
CA ASP A 105 4.55 17.58 -15.06
C ASP A 105 5.07 16.53 -16.06
N ASN A 106 4.75 15.25 -15.87
CA ASN A 106 5.20 14.14 -16.73
C ASN A 106 6.71 14.10 -16.98
N GLN A 107 7.51 14.65 -16.07
CA GLN A 107 8.95 14.61 -16.22
C GLN A 107 9.48 13.20 -15.98
N LEU A 108 10.41 12.78 -16.82
CA LEU A 108 11.08 11.48 -16.85
C LEU A 108 11.90 11.15 -15.58
N TYR A 109 11.83 11.98 -14.55
CA TYR A 109 12.58 11.79 -13.33
C TYR A 109 11.68 11.27 -12.22
N VAL A 110 11.85 10.01 -11.88
CA VAL A 110 11.22 9.39 -10.71
C VAL A 110 12.03 9.80 -9.49
N ARG A 111 11.38 10.43 -8.53
CA ARG A 111 11.95 10.62 -7.20
C ARG A 111 11.56 9.45 -6.33
N TYR A 112 12.53 8.89 -5.64
CA TYR A 112 12.30 7.93 -4.58
C TYR A 112 12.41 8.63 -3.23
N ARG A 113 11.45 8.38 -2.35
CA ARG A 113 11.51 8.83 -0.95
C ARG A 113 11.39 7.67 -0.01
N ARG A 114 12.12 7.75 1.08
CA ARG A 114 12.01 6.83 2.19
C ARG A 114 11.04 7.39 3.22
N TYR A 115 10.09 6.58 3.66
CA TYR A 115 9.14 6.90 4.70
C TYR A 115 9.31 5.95 5.86
N THR A 116 9.22 6.47 7.08
CA THR A 116 9.11 5.64 8.29
C THR A 116 7.72 5.83 8.86
N LEU A 117 6.91 4.76 8.81
CA LEU A 117 5.59 4.73 9.42
C LEU A 117 5.74 4.22 10.84
N ARG A 118 5.31 5.00 11.82
CA ARG A 118 5.26 4.57 13.21
C ARG A 118 3.84 4.19 13.55
N HIS A 119 3.67 2.94 13.92
CA HIS A 119 2.42 2.43 14.47
C HIS A 119 2.52 2.48 16.01
N ALA A 120 2.46 3.67 16.56
CA ALA A 120 2.18 3.86 17.97
C ALA A 120 0.72 4.28 18.11
N VAL A 121 0.08 3.86 19.18
CA VAL A 121 -1.35 4.04 19.45
C VAL A 121 -1.79 5.52 19.46
N GLN A 122 -0.89 6.48 19.30
CA GLN A 122 -1.18 7.92 19.40
C GLN A 122 -0.43 8.86 18.46
N GLU A 123 0.43 8.43 17.54
CA GLU A 123 1.13 9.39 16.66
C GLU A 123 0.95 9.08 15.18
N THR A 124 0.26 9.97 14.50
CA THR A 124 -0.10 9.92 13.09
C THR A 124 0.78 10.86 12.26
N ALA A 125 2.05 10.57 12.13
CA ALA A 125 2.88 11.32 11.19
C ALA A 125 3.77 10.39 10.39
N ALA A 126 3.58 10.38 9.06
CA ALA A 126 4.64 9.99 8.16
C ALA A 126 5.72 11.07 8.25
N VAL A 127 6.88 10.74 8.78
CA VAL A 127 8.03 11.64 8.74
C VAL A 127 8.85 11.26 7.51
N PRO A 128 8.88 12.09 6.45
CA PRO A 128 9.77 11.85 5.34
C PRO A 128 11.20 11.94 5.88
N LEU A 129 11.97 10.88 5.71
CA LEU A 129 13.41 10.97 5.89
C LEU A 129 13.97 11.75 4.70
N PRO A 130 14.94 12.66 4.93
CA PRO A 130 15.59 13.35 3.82
C PRO A 130 16.14 12.31 2.85
N ALA A 131 15.85 12.52 1.56
CA ALA A 131 16.45 11.72 0.51
C ALA A 131 17.97 11.87 0.64
N GLU A 132 18.66 10.78 0.88
CA GLU A 132 20.10 10.76 0.64
C GLU A 132 20.29 10.72 -0.87
N ASP A 133 20.95 11.75 -1.39
CA ASP A 133 21.34 11.86 -2.80
C ASP A 133 22.28 10.72 -3.21
#